data_47a8dba039839b5d8f6431ea243676a5
#
_entry.id   47a8dba039839b5d8f6431ea243676a5
#
_cell.length_a   1.000
_cell.length_b   1.000
_cell.length_c   1.000
_cell.angle_alpha   90.00
_cell.angle_beta   90.00
_cell.angle_gamma   90.00
#
_symmetry.space_group_name_H-M   'P 1'
#
loop_
_entity.id
_entity.type
_entity.pdbx_description
1 polymer ?
#
loop_
_entity_poly.entity_id
_entity_poly.type
_entity_poly.pdbx_seq_one_letter_code
_entity_poly.pdbx_strand_id
1 'polypeptide(L)'
;ISSTLYNGLHTYLNVRGEVFQEKPGTYLDGSKPVLMAFTTAWINAAGLQGYERFYQLYLLGNYYTPFKLNVALAYDYNVSTTQQTIVTPDNYTKAYGQESVWGGSGPWGGPGQVFEARLFPEQQKCESFQITVSEMYDGSLGQAAGAGLTLSGMNMVIGSKKGYRTNKAGTSFG
;
A
#
# COMPACT_ATOMS: atom_id res chain seq x y z
N ILE A 1 -17.16 -7.62 19.72
CA ILE A 1 -15.70 -7.88 19.58
C ILE A 1 -15.03 -7.11 20.70
N SER A 2 -14.30 -7.81 21.57
CA SER A 2 -13.48 -7.20 22.61
C SER A 2 -12.04 -7.66 22.46
N SER A 3 -11.09 -6.80 22.80
CA SER A 3 -9.67 -7.12 22.76
C SER A 3 -8.97 -6.58 24.00
N THR A 4 -7.91 -7.25 24.40
CA THR A 4 -7.07 -6.88 25.56
C THR A 4 -5.65 -7.38 25.36
N LEU A 5 -4.73 -6.87 26.16
CA LEU A 5 -3.40 -7.47 26.28
C LEU A 5 -3.42 -8.50 27.41
N TYR A 6 -3.09 -9.73 27.09
CA TYR A 6 -2.91 -10.80 28.06
C TYR A 6 -1.50 -11.37 27.94
N ASN A 7 -0.76 -11.34 29.01
CA ASN A 7 0.68 -11.70 29.02
C ASN A 7 1.54 -10.93 28.01
N GLY A 8 1.18 -9.67 27.73
CA GLY A 8 1.90 -8.84 26.77
C GLY A 8 1.56 -9.13 25.31
N LEU A 9 0.66 -10.06 25.02
CA LEU A 9 0.22 -10.42 23.68
C LEU A 9 -1.20 -9.93 23.44
N HIS A 10 -1.46 -9.46 22.23
CA HIS A 10 -2.80 -9.05 21.82
C HIS A 10 -3.73 -10.27 21.80
N THR A 11 -4.82 -10.18 22.55
CA THR A 11 -5.82 -11.25 22.66
C THR A 11 -7.18 -10.67 22.33
N TYR A 12 -7.95 -11.33 21.48
CA TYR A 12 -9.26 -10.84 21.06
C TYR A 12 -10.29 -11.98 20.98
N LEU A 13 -11.54 -11.58 21.17
CA LEU A 13 -12.71 -12.43 21.01
C LEU A 13 -13.35 -12.18 19.65
N ASN A 14 -13.52 -13.22 18.85
CA ASN A 14 -14.25 -13.10 17.60
C ASN A 14 -15.77 -13.12 17.79
N VAL A 15 -16.51 -12.89 16.73
CA VAL A 15 -18.00 -12.88 16.75
C VAL A 15 -18.62 -14.25 17.05
N ARG A 16 -17.84 -15.33 17.00
CA ARG A 16 -18.27 -16.69 17.32
C ARG A 16 -18.00 -17.09 18.76
N GLY A 17 -17.41 -16.19 19.56
CA GLY A 17 -17.05 -16.48 20.96
C GLY A 17 -15.72 -17.23 21.11
N GLU A 18 -14.92 -17.33 20.06
CA GLU A 18 -13.59 -17.96 20.12
C GLU A 18 -12.55 -16.93 20.52
N VAL A 19 -11.62 -17.33 21.40
CA VAL A 19 -10.53 -16.49 21.86
C VAL A 19 -9.29 -16.75 21.02
N PHE A 20 -8.74 -15.71 20.44
CA PHE A 20 -7.49 -15.73 19.69
C PHE A 20 -6.43 -14.92 20.42
N GLN A 21 -5.20 -15.36 20.33
CA GLN A 21 -4.05 -14.65 20.86
C GLN A 21 -2.98 -14.56 19.78
N GLU A 22 -2.34 -13.40 19.72
CA GLU A 22 -1.19 -13.17 18.87
C GLU A 22 -0.08 -14.18 19.18
N LYS A 23 0.49 -14.75 18.13
CA LYS A 23 1.65 -15.62 18.23
C LYS A 23 2.80 -14.95 17.47
N PRO A 24 3.84 -14.46 18.16
CA PRO A 24 4.99 -13.85 17.52
C PRO A 24 5.59 -14.73 16.44
N GLY A 25 5.93 -14.12 15.29
CA GLY A 25 6.48 -14.83 14.13
C GLY A 25 5.47 -15.64 13.31
N THR A 26 4.16 -15.51 13.63
CA THR A 26 3.07 -16.10 12.85
C THR A 26 2.23 -14.99 12.25
N TYR A 27 1.97 -15.07 10.96
CA TYR A 27 1.27 -14.03 10.19
C TYR A 27 -0.06 -14.56 9.61
N LEU A 28 -0.65 -15.51 10.32
CA LEU A 28 -1.93 -16.10 9.98
C LEU A 28 -2.96 -15.75 11.04
N ASP A 29 -4.13 -15.31 10.62
CA ASP A 29 -5.31 -15.25 11.45
C ASP A 29 -6.09 -16.57 11.26
N GLY A 30 -5.89 -17.49 12.15
CA GLY A 30 -6.32 -18.88 11.99
C GLY A 30 -5.58 -19.54 10.81
N SER A 31 -6.28 -19.76 9.71
CA SER A 31 -5.73 -20.33 8.46
C SER A 31 -5.56 -19.30 7.33
N LYS A 32 -5.93 -18.05 7.57
CA LYS A 32 -5.91 -17.00 6.55
C LYS A 32 -4.70 -16.10 6.70
N PRO A 33 -4.01 -15.75 5.62
CA PRO A 33 -2.92 -14.77 5.66
C PRO A 33 -3.46 -13.40 6.09
N VAL A 34 -2.72 -12.73 6.98
CA VAL A 34 -2.96 -11.32 7.31
C VAL A 34 -2.36 -10.47 6.21
N LEU A 35 -3.19 -9.73 5.51
CA LEU A 35 -2.78 -8.88 4.39
C LEU A 35 -2.65 -7.43 4.85
N MET A 36 -1.62 -6.76 4.35
CA MET A 36 -1.42 -5.34 4.58
C MET A 36 -2.44 -4.54 3.76
N ALA A 37 -3.11 -3.60 4.39
CA ALA A 37 -3.94 -2.62 3.69
C ALA A 37 -3.93 -1.28 4.43
N PHE A 38 -3.81 -0.20 3.69
CA PHE A 38 -3.98 1.14 4.24
C PHE A 38 -4.54 2.10 3.19
N THR A 39 -5.21 3.13 3.67
CA THR A 39 -5.73 4.22 2.84
C THR A 39 -5.27 5.53 3.47
N THR A 40 -4.73 6.44 2.66
CA THR A 40 -4.36 7.78 3.14
C THR A 40 -5.61 8.61 3.41
N ALA A 41 -5.46 9.69 4.16
CA ALA A 41 -6.43 10.77 4.10
C ALA A 41 -6.45 11.36 2.67
N TRP A 42 -7.47 12.16 2.37
CA TRP A 42 -7.47 12.99 1.17
C TRP A 42 -6.31 14.00 1.24
N ILE A 43 -5.45 13.98 0.25
CA ILE A 43 -4.29 14.84 0.14
C ILE A 43 -4.67 16.01 -0.77
N ASN A 44 -4.47 17.22 -0.27
CA ASN A 44 -4.69 18.46 -0.99
C ASN A 44 -3.47 19.37 -0.76
N ALA A 45 -2.52 19.33 -1.69
CA ALA A 45 -1.27 20.07 -1.60
C ALA A 45 -1.39 21.53 -2.08
N ALA A 46 -2.41 21.83 -2.87
CA ALA A 46 -2.64 23.17 -3.41
C ALA A 46 -3.53 24.04 -2.52
N GLY A 47 -4.08 23.49 -1.42
CA GLY A 47 -5.04 24.15 -0.55
C GLY A 47 -6.47 24.13 -1.08
N LEU A 48 -7.44 24.58 -0.28
CA LEU A 48 -8.89 24.41 -0.49
C LEU A 48 -9.45 24.97 -1.80
N GLN A 49 -8.72 25.83 -2.51
CA GLN A 49 -9.18 26.48 -3.73
C GLN A 49 -8.23 26.27 -4.91
N GLY A 50 -7.26 25.38 -4.76
CA GLY A 50 -6.25 25.13 -5.75
C GLY A 50 -6.46 23.79 -6.47
N TYR A 51 -5.90 23.71 -7.67
CA TYR A 51 -5.72 22.44 -8.35
C TYR A 51 -4.27 22.04 -8.27
N GLU A 52 -4.03 20.77 -8.06
CA GLU A 52 -2.71 20.18 -8.11
C GLU A 52 -2.56 19.29 -9.35
N ARG A 53 -1.31 19.08 -9.72
CA ARG A 53 -0.96 18.06 -10.70
C ARG A 53 -0.22 16.95 -10.00
N PHE A 54 -0.82 15.79 -9.98
CA PHE A 54 -0.21 14.57 -9.48
C PHE A 54 0.45 13.85 -10.64
N TYR A 55 1.78 13.86 -10.70
CA TYR A 55 2.52 13.32 -11.84
C TYR A 55 2.89 11.86 -11.66
N GLN A 56 3.38 11.50 -10.49
CA GLN A 56 3.94 10.18 -10.24
C GLN A 56 3.81 9.79 -8.76
N LEU A 57 3.60 8.51 -8.54
CA LEU A 57 3.67 7.86 -7.24
C LEU A 57 4.78 6.81 -7.29
N TYR A 58 5.67 6.84 -6.31
CA TYR A 58 6.71 5.84 -6.11
C TYR A 58 6.42 5.07 -4.82
N LEU A 59 6.43 3.76 -4.91
CA LEU A 59 6.40 2.87 -3.77
C LEU A 59 7.76 2.20 -3.65
N LEU A 60 8.36 2.31 -2.47
CA LEU A 60 9.66 1.74 -2.16
C LEU A 60 9.51 0.72 -1.04
N GLY A 61 10.17 -0.40 -1.18
CA GLY A 61 10.11 -1.43 -0.15
C GLY A 61 11.09 -2.56 -0.37
N ASN A 62 11.00 -3.52 0.53
CA ASN A 62 11.75 -4.76 0.45
C ASN A 62 10.78 -5.93 0.42
N TYR A 63 11.15 -7.00 -0.26
CA TYR A 63 10.35 -8.22 -0.28
C TYR A 63 11.25 -9.46 -0.15
N TYR A 64 10.71 -10.48 0.49
CA TYR A 64 11.37 -11.77 0.71
C TYR A 64 10.71 -12.90 -0.06
N THR A 65 9.44 -12.74 -0.38
CA THR A 65 8.66 -13.66 -1.20
C THR A 65 7.89 -12.86 -2.26
N PRO A 66 7.38 -13.50 -3.33
CA PRO A 66 6.53 -12.81 -4.28
C PRO A 66 5.39 -12.08 -3.58
N PHE A 67 5.05 -10.92 -4.08
CA PHE A 67 3.92 -10.15 -3.59
C PHE A 67 3.06 -9.67 -4.75
N LYS A 68 1.83 -9.30 -4.43
CA LYS A 68 0.91 -8.64 -5.34
C LYS A 68 0.23 -7.52 -4.59
N LEU A 69 0.43 -6.29 -5.04
CA LEU A 69 -0.21 -5.10 -4.48
C LEU A 69 -1.25 -4.57 -5.44
N ASN A 70 -2.41 -4.23 -4.93
CA ASN A 70 -3.37 -3.37 -5.60
C ASN A 70 -3.20 -1.95 -5.09
N VAL A 71 -2.87 -1.03 -5.97
CA VAL A 71 -2.79 0.39 -5.69
C VAL A 71 -3.95 1.09 -6.36
N ALA A 72 -4.84 1.65 -5.55
CA ALA A 72 -6.00 2.39 -6.03
C ALA A 72 -5.81 3.89 -5.77
N LEU A 73 -6.07 4.70 -6.81
CA LEU A 73 -6.05 6.16 -6.73
C LEU A 73 -7.46 6.67 -6.93
N ALA A 74 -7.96 7.44 -5.98
CA ALA A 74 -9.21 8.16 -6.06
C ALA A 74 -8.95 9.67 -6.14
N TYR A 75 -9.81 10.41 -6.83
CA TYR A 75 -9.64 11.83 -7.13
C TYR A 75 -10.87 12.62 -6.72
N ASP A 76 -10.67 13.89 -6.37
CA ASP A 76 -11.71 14.91 -6.18
C ASP A 76 -12.82 14.47 -5.19
N TYR A 77 -12.39 13.85 -4.07
CA TYR A 77 -13.26 13.31 -3.01
C TYR A 77 -14.26 12.24 -3.50
N ASN A 78 -14.04 11.66 -4.68
CA ASN A 78 -14.89 10.64 -5.26
C ASN A 78 -14.24 9.26 -5.15
N VAL A 79 -14.76 8.43 -4.24
CA VAL A 79 -14.30 7.05 -4.05
C VAL A 79 -14.90 6.04 -5.02
N SER A 80 -15.88 6.46 -5.83
CA SER A 80 -16.58 5.56 -6.76
C SER A 80 -15.81 5.34 -8.06
N THR A 81 -14.98 6.28 -8.46
CA THR A 81 -14.10 6.21 -9.62
C THR A 81 -12.66 6.09 -9.15
N THR A 82 -12.11 4.89 -9.17
CA THR A 82 -10.73 4.65 -8.76
C THR A 82 -9.96 4.03 -9.91
N GLN A 83 -8.81 4.62 -10.21
CA GLN A 83 -7.78 3.95 -10.99
C GLN A 83 -7.18 2.84 -10.14
N GLN A 84 -7.10 1.62 -10.66
CA GLN A 84 -6.46 0.49 -9.98
C GLN A 84 -5.28 0.00 -10.79
N THR A 85 -4.17 -0.19 -10.13
CA THR A 85 -2.94 -0.70 -10.74
C THR A 85 -2.41 -1.86 -9.90
N ILE A 86 -2.16 -2.98 -10.54
CA ILE A 86 -1.55 -4.14 -9.90
C ILE A 86 -0.03 -4.04 -10.03
N VAL A 87 0.65 -4.11 -8.91
CA VAL A 87 2.11 -4.12 -8.81
C VAL A 87 2.57 -5.49 -8.37
N THR A 88 3.40 -6.11 -9.17
CA THR A 88 4.10 -7.37 -8.88
C THR A 88 5.58 -7.17 -9.13
N PRO A 89 6.48 -7.88 -8.44
CA PRO A 89 7.91 -7.81 -8.76
C PRO A 89 8.17 -8.44 -10.14
N ASP A 90 8.96 -7.77 -10.98
CA ASP A 90 9.25 -8.22 -12.35
C ASP A 90 10.08 -9.51 -12.39
N ASN A 91 10.94 -9.72 -11.41
CA ASN A 91 11.79 -10.91 -11.31
C ASN A 91 11.81 -11.39 -9.87
N TYR A 92 10.95 -12.35 -9.57
CA TYR A 92 11.09 -13.08 -8.32
C TYR A 92 12.23 -14.08 -8.43
N THR A 93 13.34 -13.73 -7.84
CA THR A 93 14.45 -14.64 -7.61
C THR A 93 14.29 -15.22 -6.21
N LYS A 94 14.12 -16.53 -6.10
CA LYS A 94 14.06 -17.23 -4.81
C LYS A 94 15.25 -16.82 -3.95
N ALA A 95 15.00 -16.41 -2.71
CA ALA A 95 16.09 -16.08 -1.80
C ALA A 95 16.98 -17.30 -1.58
N TYR A 96 18.29 -17.08 -1.52
CA TYR A 96 19.28 -18.12 -1.21
C TYR A 96 18.91 -18.81 0.12
N GLY A 97 18.76 -20.13 0.11
CA GLY A 97 18.41 -20.92 1.30
C GLY A 97 16.98 -21.49 1.31
N GLN A 98 16.07 -21.03 0.44
CA GLN A 98 14.80 -21.70 0.19
C GLN A 98 14.88 -22.50 -1.11
N GLU A 99 15.27 -23.75 -1.04
CA GLU A 99 15.41 -24.72 -2.15
C GLU A 99 16.57 -24.47 -3.13
N SER A 100 17.44 -23.49 -2.93
CA SER A 100 18.66 -23.38 -3.73
C SER A 100 19.83 -24.07 -3.05
N VAL A 101 19.99 -25.35 -3.36
CA VAL A 101 21.20 -26.10 -3.05
C VAL A 101 22.37 -25.46 -3.82
N TRP A 102 23.55 -25.42 -3.22
CA TRP A 102 24.80 -25.03 -3.89
C TRP A 102 24.90 -25.72 -5.24
N GLY A 103 24.93 -24.94 -6.34
CA GLY A 103 24.93 -25.47 -7.70
C GLY A 103 23.57 -25.54 -8.41
N GLY A 104 22.48 -25.11 -7.77
CA GLY A 104 21.16 -24.94 -8.40
C GLY A 104 21.13 -23.70 -9.32
N SER A 105 20.24 -23.73 -10.31
CA SER A 105 20.03 -22.66 -11.30
C SER A 105 19.36 -21.39 -10.75
N GLY A 106 19.34 -21.17 -9.44
CA GLY A 106 18.77 -19.97 -8.80
C GLY A 106 19.76 -18.82 -8.77
N PRO A 107 19.32 -17.58 -9.00
CA PRO A 107 20.18 -16.41 -8.91
C PRO A 107 20.67 -16.18 -7.47
N TRP A 108 21.88 -15.71 -7.36
CA TRP A 108 22.54 -15.37 -6.10
C TRP A 108 21.94 -14.06 -5.57
N GLY A 109 21.16 -14.12 -4.50
CA GLY A 109 20.59 -12.96 -3.82
C GLY A 109 20.52 -13.18 -2.33
N GLY A 110 20.93 -12.18 -1.55
CA GLY A 110 20.75 -12.16 -0.10
C GLY A 110 19.27 -12.05 0.30
N PRO A 111 18.96 -12.20 1.61
CA PRO A 111 17.61 -12.06 2.11
C PRO A 111 17.10 -10.63 1.89
N GLY A 112 16.02 -10.51 1.14
CA GLY A 112 15.35 -9.25 0.87
C GLY A 112 15.82 -8.55 -0.40
N GLN A 113 14.93 -8.41 -1.34
CA GLN A 113 15.13 -7.60 -2.54
C GLN A 113 14.42 -6.27 -2.38
N VAL A 114 15.06 -5.20 -2.83
CA VAL A 114 14.46 -3.88 -2.90
C VAL A 114 13.58 -3.82 -4.14
N PHE A 115 12.37 -3.29 -4.00
CA PHE A 115 11.54 -2.95 -5.14
C PHE A 115 11.25 -1.45 -5.17
N GLU A 116 11.13 -0.94 -6.37
CA GLU A 116 10.61 0.39 -6.67
C GLU A 116 9.49 0.23 -7.70
N ALA A 117 8.28 0.60 -7.31
CA ALA A 117 7.16 0.65 -8.23
C ALA A 117 6.84 2.11 -8.56
N ARG A 118 6.78 2.41 -9.85
CA ARG A 118 6.43 3.73 -10.37
C ARG A 118 5.07 3.67 -11.02
N LEU A 119 4.15 4.48 -10.52
CA LEU A 119 2.77 4.56 -11.00
C LEU A 119 2.49 5.94 -11.56
N PHE A 120 1.73 5.97 -12.64
CA PHE A 120 1.30 7.19 -13.29
C PHE A 120 -0.20 7.38 -13.11
N PRO A 121 -0.63 8.48 -12.47
CA PRO A 121 -2.04 8.80 -12.37
C PRO A 121 -2.68 9.03 -13.73
N GLU A 122 -3.86 8.47 -13.98
CA GLU A 122 -4.65 8.74 -15.18
C GLU A 122 -5.21 10.16 -15.16
N GLN A 123 -5.70 10.59 -13.99
CA GLN A 123 -6.14 11.96 -13.77
C GLN A 123 -5.02 12.77 -13.12
N GLN A 124 -4.26 13.47 -13.94
CA GLN A 124 -3.15 14.28 -13.41
C GLN A 124 -3.59 15.58 -12.74
N LYS A 125 -4.73 16.17 -13.16
CA LYS A 125 -5.24 17.40 -12.57
C LYS A 125 -6.41 17.10 -11.66
N CYS A 126 -6.25 17.37 -10.37
CA CYS A 126 -7.26 17.13 -9.34
C CYS A 126 -7.24 18.22 -8.27
N GLU A 127 -8.30 18.32 -7.50
CA GLU A 127 -8.35 19.15 -6.28
C GLU A 127 -7.78 18.42 -5.09
N SER A 128 -7.96 17.10 -5.08
CA SER A 128 -7.48 16.21 -4.04
C SER A 128 -7.31 14.81 -4.60
N PHE A 129 -6.48 14.00 -3.94
CA PHE A 129 -6.36 12.59 -4.27
C PHE A 129 -6.21 11.77 -3.00
N GLN A 130 -6.55 10.50 -3.10
CA GLN A 130 -6.43 9.52 -2.04
C GLN A 130 -5.77 8.26 -2.59
N ILE A 131 -4.88 7.67 -1.81
CA ILE A 131 -4.13 6.49 -2.19
C ILE A 131 -4.53 5.35 -1.27
N THR A 132 -4.96 4.24 -1.85
CA THR A 132 -5.18 2.99 -1.13
C THR A 132 -4.19 1.95 -1.65
N VAL A 133 -3.45 1.35 -0.75
CA VAL A 133 -2.55 0.24 -1.04
C VAL A 133 -3.06 -0.97 -0.28
N SER A 134 -3.27 -2.06 -0.99
CA SER A 134 -3.72 -3.32 -0.40
C SER A 134 -2.93 -4.48 -0.98
N GLU A 135 -2.44 -5.35 -0.12
CA GLU A 135 -1.83 -6.60 -0.52
C GLU A 135 -2.90 -7.59 -0.97
N MET A 136 -2.61 -8.34 -2.02
CA MET A 136 -3.45 -9.42 -2.52
C MET A 136 -2.72 -10.74 -2.36
N TYR A 137 -3.37 -11.71 -1.75
CA TYR A 137 -2.82 -13.06 -1.67
C TYR A 137 -3.09 -13.82 -2.97
N ASP A 138 -2.03 -14.31 -3.59
CA ASP A 138 -2.10 -15.14 -4.78
C ASP A 138 -1.21 -16.38 -4.57
N GLY A 139 -1.83 -17.48 -4.18
CA GLY A 139 -1.12 -18.73 -3.92
C GLY A 139 -0.38 -19.30 -5.14
N SER A 140 -0.77 -18.91 -6.36
CA SER A 140 -0.10 -19.34 -7.60
C SER A 140 1.30 -18.73 -7.75
N LEU A 141 1.57 -17.62 -7.09
CA LEU A 141 2.88 -16.96 -7.09
C LEU A 141 3.87 -17.57 -6.09
N GLY A 142 3.46 -18.59 -5.30
CA GLY A 142 4.28 -19.12 -4.22
C GLY A 142 4.49 -18.12 -3.07
N GLN A 143 3.57 -17.20 -2.89
CA GLN A 143 3.58 -16.23 -1.82
C GLN A 143 3.49 -16.94 -0.47
N ALA A 144 4.48 -16.71 0.38
CA ALA A 144 4.43 -17.21 1.75
C ALA A 144 3.58 -16.27 2.61
N ALA A 145 2.74 -16.84 3.47
CA ALA A 145 1.96 -16.04 4.39
C ALA A 145 2.87 -15.26 5.34
N GLY A 146 2.81 -13.94 5.25
CA GLY A 146 3.36 -13.02 6.23
C GLY A 146 4.85 -12.70 6.20
N ALA A 147 5.62 -13.29 5.30
CA ALA A 147 7.04 -12.94 5.15
C ALA A 147 7.32 -12.13 3.87
N GLY A 148 6.27 -11.53 3.29
CA GLY A 148 6.37 -11.09 1.92
C GLY A 148 6.99 -9.73 1.73
N LEU A 149 6.37 -8.72 2.26
CA LEU A 149 6.61 -7.34 1.85
C LEU A 149 6.75 -6.41 3.04
N THR A 150 7.73 -5.53 2.96
CA THR A 150 7.83 -4.34 3.83
C THR A 150 7.80 -3.11 2.96
N LEU A 151 6.78 -2.28 3.11
CA LEU A 151 6.71 -0.97 2.46
C LEU A 151 7.53 0.03 3.28
N SER A 152 8.63 0.53 2.72
CA SER A 152 9.58 1.42 3.41
C SER A 152 9.30 2.89 3.14
N GLY A 153 8.67 3.20 2.00
CA GLY A 153 8.41 4.59 1.64
C GLY A 153 7.39 4.74 0.53
N MET A 154 6.76 5.90 0.53
CA MET A 154 5.87 6.35 -0.52
C MET A 154 6.22 7.79 -0.86
N ASN A 155 6.66 8.03 -2.09
CA ASN A 155 7.04 9.35 -2.59
C ASN A 155 6.10 9.79 -3.71
N MET A 156 5.73 11.05 -3.69
CA MET A 156 4.81 11.63 -4.66
C MET A 156 5.44 12.82 -5.36
N VAL A 157 5.30 12.90 -6.67
CA VAL A 157 5.68 14.07 -7.45
C VAL A 157 4.43 14.88 -7.74
N ILE A 158 4.32 16.04 -7.09
CA ILE A 158 3.15 16.90 -7.16
C ILE A 158 3.59 18.29 -7.61
N GLY A 159 2.87 18.87 -8.56
CA GLY A 159 3.01 20.26 -8.97
C GLY A 159 1.81 21.09 -8.48
N SER A 160 2.03 22.07 -7.63
CA SER A 160 0.99 23.02 -7.27
C SER A 160 0.89 24.09 -8.35
N LYS A 161 -0.29 24.26 -8.95
CA LYS A 161 -0.54 25.38 -9.82
C LYS A 161 -0.94 26.59 -8.96
N LYS A 162 -0.03 27.55 -8.80
CA LYS A 162 -0.33 28.85 -8.22
C LYS A 162 -1.29 29.62 -9.16
N GLY A 163 -2.56 29.45 -8.96
CA GLY A 163 -3.60 30.19 -9.66
C GLY A 163 -4.65 30.57 -8.64
N TYR A 164 -4.31 31.52 -7.78
CA TYR A 164 -5.34 32.19 -7.04
C TYR A 164 -6.24 32.92 -8.02
N ARG A 165 -7.47 32.47 -8.23
CA ARG A 165 -8.52 33.41 -8.54
C ARG A 165 -8.69 34.25 -7.29
N THR A 166 -8.04 35.38 -7.25
CA THR A 166 -8.48 36.44 -6.35
C THR A 166 -9.90 36.80 -6.79
N ASN A 167 -10.90 36.30 -6.10
CA ASN A 167 -12.20 36.90 -6.17
C ASN A 167 -11.97 38.39 -5.80
N LYS A 168 -12.29 39.27 -6.74
CA LYS A 168 -12.26 40.68 -6.43
C LYS A 168 -13.10 40.87 -5.17
N ALA A 169 -12.46 41.26 -4.08
CA ALA A 169 -13.16 41.70 -2.92
C ALA A 169 -14.06 42.86 -3.37
N GLY A 170 -15.36 42.71 -3.29
CA GLY A 170 -16.24 43.80 -3.67
C GLY A 170 -17.58 43.41 -4.23
N THR A 171 -18.00 42.16 -4.18
CA THR A 171 -19.42 41.88 -4.30
C THR A 171 -20.04 41.94 -2.93
N SER A 172 -20.55 43.12 -2.58
CA SER A 172 -21.50 43.26 -1.49
C SER A 172 -22.70 42.38 -1.83
N PHE A 173 -23.00 41.43 -0.92
CA PHE A 173 -24.31 40.83 -0.91
C PHE A 173 -25.31 41.88 -0.50
N GLY A 174 -26.05 42.40 -1.46
CA GLY A 174 -27.27 43.21 -1.21
C GLY A 174 -28.46 42.28 -1.05
#